data_e5157e5a9a84a792ce791d7f57097d92
#
_entry.id   e5157e5a9a84a792ce791d7f57097d92
#
_cell.length_a   1.000
_cell.length_b   1.000
_cell.length_c   1.000
_cell.angle_alpha   90.00
_cell.angle_beta   90.00
_cell.angle_gamma   90.00
#
_symmetry.space_group_name_H-M   'P 1'
#
loop_
_entity.id
_entity.type
_entity.pdbx_description
1 polymer ?
#
loop_
_entity_poly.entity_id
_entity_poly.type
_entity_poly.pdbx_seq_one_letter_code
_entity_poly.pdbx_strand_id
1 'polypeptide(L)'
;EIFFLAERYDAETAERWGVINRAVPHAQLEETALEWAATIATKSPQAIRMLKFAFNLADDGLAGQQVFAGEATRMAYMTAEAQEGRDAFLEHRAPRWEDYPYYY
;
A
#
# COMPACT_ATOMS: atom_id res chain seq x y z
N GLU A 1 10.04 18.13 -20.07
CA GLU A 1 11.44 18.41 -20.38
C GLU A 1 12.20 17.12 -20.72
N ILE A 2 12.21 16.12 -19.85
CA ILE A 2 12.90 14.84 -20.07
C ILE A 2 12.46 14.16 -21.37
N PHE A 3 11.15 14.06 -21.59
CA PHE A 3 10.60 13.35 -22.75
C PHE A 3 10.64 14.15 -24.06
N PHE A 4 10.46 15.46 -23.97
CA PHE A 4 10.40 16.29 -25.19
C PHE A 4 11.76 16.75 -25.68
N LEU A 5 12.70 17.04 -24.80
CA LEU A 5 14.04 17.47 -25.19
C LEU A 5 15.00 16.27 -25.37
N ALA A 6 14.71 15.14 -24.75
CA ALA A 6 15.53 13.92 -24.78
C ALA A 6 17.01 14.17 -24.43
N GLU A 7 17.28 15.16 -23.59
CA GLU A 7 18.62 15.48 -23.10
C GLU A 7 19.07 14.47 -22.05
N ARG A 8 20.38 14.30 -21.94
CA ARG A 8 20.99 13.46 -20.91
C ARG A 8 21.21 14.28 -19.65
N TYR A 9 20.84 13.70 -18.51
CA TYR A 9 21.10 14.25 -17.18
C TYR A 9 21.73 13.17 -16.29
N ASP A 10 22.52 13.59 -15.30
CA ASP A 10 23.19 12.72 -14.35
C ASP A 10 22.29 12.30 -13.20
N ALA A 11 22.77 11.37 -12.38
CA ALA A 11 22.02 10.82 -11.25
C ALA A 11 21.73 11.87 -10.17
N GLU A 12 22.67 12.78 -9.91
CA GLU A 12 22.51 13.88 -8.94
C GLU A 12 21.40 14.85 -9.36
N THR A 13 21.30 15.12 -10.66
CA THR A 13 20.19 15.92 -11.20
C THR A 13 18.87 15.18 -11.10
N ALA A 14 18.83 13.87 -11.38
CA ALA A 14 17.66 13.05 -11.24
C ALA A 14 17.15 12.99 -9.78
N GLU A 15 18.05 12.89 -8.80
CA GLU A 15 17.72 12.97 -7.38
C GLU A 15 17.14 14.34 -7.01
N ARG A 16 17.79 15.41 -7.42
CA ARG A 16 17.33 16.79 -7.16
C ARG A 16 15.93 17.07 -7.74
N TRP A 17 15.61 16.46 -8.88
CA TRP A 17 14.29 16.58 -9.51
C TRP A 17 13.24 15.61 -8.93
N GLY A 18 13.63 14.69 -8.07
CA GLY A 18 12.74 13.69 -7.49
C GLY A 18 12.38 12.54 -8.44
N VAL A 19 13.13 12.37 -9.53
CA VAL A 19 12.95 11.25 -10.48
C VAL A 19 13.43 9.94 -9.88
N ILE A 20 14.48 10.02 -9.05
CA ILE A 20 14.99 8.91 -8.25
C ILE A 20 15.08 9.32 -6.78
N ASN A 21 15.12 8.33 -5.89
CA ASN A 21 15.17 8.57 -4.46
C ASN A 21 16.55 9.01 -3.96
N ARG A 22 17.63 8.45 -4.54
CA ARG A 22 18.99 8.72 -4.12
C ARG A 22 19.99 8.37 -5.22
N ALA A 23 20.96 9.24 -5.44
CA ALA A 23 22.13 8.97 -6.24
C ALA A 23 23.24 8.40 -5.33
N VAL A 24 23.86 7.31 -5.78
CA VAL A 24 24.98 6.67 -5.07
C VAL A 24 26.03 6.24 -6.06
N PRO A 25 27.32 6.12 -5.67
CA PRO A 25 28.34 5.52 -6.52
C PRO A 25 27.92 4.12 -6.98
N HIS A 26 28.19 3.79 -8.24
CA HIS A 26 27.76 2.51 -8.84
C HIS A 26 28.15 1.29 -7.99
N ALA A 27 29.34 1.29 -7.40
CA ALA A 27 29.83 0.20 -6.56
C ALA A 27 29.04 0.02 -5.25
N GLN A 28 28.25 1.01 -4.82
CA GLN A 28 27.43 0.99 -3.59
C GLN A 28 25.96 0.77 -3.87
N LEU A 29 25.54 0.68 -5.13
CA LEU A 29 24.13 0.64 -5.52
C LEU A 29 23.40 -0.56 -4.90
N GLU A 30 23.96 -1.75 -5.07
CA GLU A 30 23.37 -2.99 -4.55
C GLU A 30 23.32 -3.00 -3.02
N GLU A 31 24.40 -2.62 -2.35
CA GLU A 31 24.47 -2.55 -0.89
C GLU A 31 23.40 -1.59 -0.34
N THR A 32 23.32 -0.37 -0.89
CA THR A 32 22.33 0.63 -0.48
C THR A 32 20.90 0.12 -0.71
N ALA A 33 20.63 -0.53 -1.84
CA ALA A 33 19.31 -1.09 -2.13
C ALA A 33 18.93 -2.21 -1.15
N LEU A 34 19.87 -3.08 -0.80
CA LEU A 34 19.65 -4.16 0.17
C LEU A 34 19.44 -3.63 1.59
N GLU A 35 20.15 -2.59 1.99
CA GLU A 35 19.91 -1.90 3.28
C GLU A 35 18.49 -1.33 3.37
N TRP A 36 18.02 -0.70 2.30
CA TRP A 36 16.65 -0.19 2.26
C TRP A 36 15.62 -1.31 2.29
N ALA A 37 15.86 -2.38 1.53
CA ALA A 37 15.00 -3.56 1.53
C ALA A 37 14.93 -4.20 2.93
N ALA A 38 16.07 -4.34 3.61
CA ALA A 38 16.13 -4.83 4.99
C ALA A 38 15.35 -3.93 5.95
N THR A 39 15.48 -2.60 5.81
CA THR A 39 14.72 -1.62 6.60
C THR A 39 13.21 -1.78 6.36
N ILE A 40 12.77 -1.91 5.11
CA ILE A 40 11.36 -2.13 4.77
C ILE A 40 10.86 -3.45 5.36
N ALA A 41 11.67 -4.50 5.33
CA ALA A 41 11.32 -5.82 5.88
C ALA A 41 11.08 -5.81 7.41
N THR A 42 11.57 -4.79 8.12
CA THR A 42 11.26 -4.61 9.56
C THR A 42 9.88 -4.00 9.83
N LYS A 43 9.20 -3.48 8.80
CA LYS A 43 7.90 -2.83 8.95
C LYS A 43 6.77 -3.84 8.92
N SER A 44 5.59 -3.45 9.41
CA SER A 44 4.39 -4.29 9.33
C SER A 44 4.08 -4.68 7.87
N PRO A 45 4.03 -5.99 7.54
CA PRO A 45 3.73 -6.44 6.17
C PRO A 45 2.38 -5.93 5.67
N GLN A 46 1.39 -5.87 6.57
CA GLN A 46 0.05 -5.38 6.23
C GLN A 46 0.06 -3.89 5.94
N ALA A 47 0.76 -3.09 6.75
CA ALA A 47 0.88 -1.65 6.53
C ALA A 47 1.56 -1.35 5.19
N ILE A 48 2.67 -2.04 4.87
CA ILE A 48 3.36 -1.89 3.58
C ILE A 48 2.45 -2.26 2.41
N ARG A 49 1.70 -3.36 2.52
CA ARG A 49 0.73 -3.77 1.49
C ARG A 49 -0.34 -2.72 1.25
N MET A 50 -0.95 -2.20 2.32
CA MET A 50 -1.99 -1.16 2.22
C MET A 50 -1.45 0.14 1.63
N LEU A 51 -0.25 0.57 2.03
CA LEU A 51 0.42 1.74 1.45
C LEU A 51 0.67 1.55 -0.05
N LYS A 52 1.14 0.38 -0.47
CA LYS A 52 1.37 0.10 -1.89
C LYS A 52 0.09 0.22 -2.72
N PHE A 53 -1.02 -0.34 -2.24
CA PHE A 53 -2.30 -0.20 -2.92
C PHE A 53 -2.80 1.25 -2.92
N ALA A 54 -2.67 1.95 -1.79
CA ALA A 54 -3.11 3.35 -1.68
C ALA A 54 -2.35 4.28 -2.65
N PHE A 55 -1.04 4.11 -2.79
CA PHE A 55 -0.25 4.90 -3.73
C PHE A 55 -0.59 4.62 -5.20
N ASN A 56 -0.97 3.39 -5.53
CA ASN A 56 -1.28 3.01 -6.90
C ASN A 56 -2.73 3.35 -7.31
N LEU A 57 -3.61 3.69 -6.35
CA LEU A 57 -5.03 3.94 -6.62
C LEU A 57 -5.28 4.97 -7.73
N ALA A 58 -4.52 6.06 -7.75
CA ALA A 58 -4.70 7.13 -8.72
C ALA A 58 -4.32 6.70 -10.14
N ASP A 59 -3.28 5.89 -10.26
CA ASP A 59 -2.73 5.45 -11.55
C ASP A 59 -3.47 4.24 -12.11
N ASP A 60 -3.90 3.33 -11.25
CA ASP A 60 -4.58 2.08 -11.62
C ASP A 60 -6.11 2.27 -11.84
N GLY A 61 -6.66 3.43 -11.54
CA GLY A 61 -8.07 3.76 -11.75
C GLY A 61 -9.02 2.77 -11.08
N LEU A 62 -10.08 2.35 -11.79
CA LEU A 62 -11.08 1.40 -11.27
C LEU A 62 -10.48 0.04 -10.89
N ALA A 63 -9.48 -0.44 -11.63
CA ALA A 63 -8.80 -1.69 -11.29
C ALA A 63 -8.08 -1.58 -9.94
N GLY A 64 -7.38 -0.47 -9.69
CA GLY A 64 -6.73 -0.19 -8.42
C GLY A 64 -7.72 -0.09 -7.26
N GLN A 65 -8.85 0.61 -7.47
CA GLN A 65 -9.92 0.69 -6.48
C GLN A 65 -10.50 -0.69 -6.13
N GLN A 66 -10.69 -1.55 -7.12
CA GLN A 66 -11.21 -2.90 -6.91
C GLN A 66 -10.23 -3.76 -6.09
N VAL A 67 -8.93 -3.67 -6.38
CA VAL A 67 -7.90 -4.38 -5.62
C VAL A 67 -7.85 -3.87 -4.16
N PHE A 68 -7.89 -2.55 -3.97
CA PHE A 68 -7.93 -1.95 -2.63
C PHE A 68 -9.18 -2.36 -1.85
N ALA A 69 -10.36 -2.32 -2.49
CA ALA A 69 -11.62 -2.73 -1.87
C ALA A 69 -11.60 -4.21 -1.48
N GLY A 70 -11.02 -5.08 -2.32
CA GLY A 70 -10.83 -6.49 -2.01
C GLY A 70 -9.97 -6.72 -0.77
N GLU A 71 -8.87 -5.97 -0.62
CA GLU A 71 -8.00 -6.06 0.55
C GLU A 71 -8.68 -5.49 1.81
N ALA A 72 -9.40 -4.38 1.69
CA ALA A 72 -10.18 -3.82 2.79
C ALA A 72 -11.28 -4.80 3.26
N THR A 73 -11.97 -5.44 2.33
CA THR A 73 -12.96 -6.50 2.63
C THR A 73 -12.32 -7.67 3.35
N ARG A 74 -11.16 -8.14 2.88
CA ARG A 74 -10.41 -9.21 3.55
C ARG A 74 -10.09 -8.87 5.00
N MET A 75 -9.69 -7.63 5.27
CA MET A 75 -9.43 -7.14 6.63
C MET A 75 -10.71 -7.09 7.47
N ALA A 76 -11.82 -6.62 6.88
CA ALA A 76 -13.12 -6.57 7.56
C ALA A 76 -13.57 -7.96 8.01
N TYR A 77 -13.39 -8.99 7.18
CA TYR A 77 -13.72 -10.37 7.55
C TYR A 77 -12.92 -10.94 8.73
N MET A 78 -11.84 -10.28 9.15
CA MET A 78 -11.03 -10.69 10.31
C MET A 78 -11.51 -10.01 11.61
N THR A 79 -12.57 -9.21 11.56
CA THR A 79 -13.10 -8.48 12.71
C THR A 79 -14.15 -9.28 13.49
N ALA A 80 -14.37 -8.93 14.75
CA ALA A 80 -15.45 -9.47 15.56
C ALA A 80 -16.83 -9.12 15.00
N GLU A 81 -16.99 -7.95 14.38
CA GLU A 81 -18.18 -7.53 13.67
C GLU A 81 -18.56 -8.51 12.54
N ALA A 82 -17.60 -8.90 11.73
CA ALA A 82 -17.83 -9.89 10.68
C ALA A 82 -18.18 -11.28 11.23
N GLN A 83 -17.62 -11.65 12.37
CA GLN A 83 -17.97 -12.90 13.07
C GLN A 83 -19.42 -12.85 13.56
N GLU A 84 -19.84 -11.74 14.18
CA GLU A 84 -21.22 -11.53 14.60
C GLU A 84 -22.19 -11.68 13.41
N GLY A 85 -21.87 -11.04 12.27
CA GLY A 85 -22.69 -11.14 11.05
C GLY A 85 -22.84 -12.58 10.56
N ARG A 86 -21.75 -13.34 10.54
CA ARG A 86 -21.75 -14.75 10.19
C ARG A 86 -22.56 -15.59 11.17
N ASP A 87 -22.34 -15.41 12.45
CA ASP A 87 -22.95 -16.23 13.50
C ASP A 87 -24.46 -15.95 13.58
N ALA A 88 -24.86 -14.68 13.49
CA ALA A 88 -26.27 -14.29 13.39
C ALA A 88 -26.98 -14.95 12.19
N PHE A 89 -26.32 -14.99 11.03
CA PHE A 89 -26.85 -15.65 9.85
C PHE A 89 -27.04 -17.16 10.07
N LEU A 90 -26.04 -17.82 10.63
CA LEU A 90 -26.09 -19.27 10.91
C LEU A 90 -27.12 -19.64 11.99
N GLU A 91 -27.32 -18.76 12.96
CA GLU A 91 -28.28 -18.91 14.05
C GLU A 91 -29.70 -18.43 13.70
N HIS A 92 -29.89 -17.90 12.48
CA HIS A 92 -31.17 -17.37 12.00
C HIS A 92 -31.75 -16.25 12.91
N ARG A 93 -30.89 -15.41 13.47
CA ARG A 93 -31.26 -14.26 14.32
C ARG A 93 -30.83 -12.92 13.69
N ALA A 94 -31.35 -11.82 14.20
CA ALA A 94 -30.82 -10.49 13.87
C ALA A 94 -29.42 -10.31 14.47
N PRO A 95 -28.46 -9.71 13.74
CA PRO A 95 -27.17 -9.36 14.28
C PRO A 95 -27.26 -8.17 15.27
N ARG A 96 -26.36 -8.14 16.23
CA ARG A 96 -26.29 -7.09 17.25
C ARG A 96 -25.26 -6.03 16.88
N TRP A 97 -25.63 -5.17 15.93
CA TRP A 97 -24.73 -4.13 15.42
C TRP A 97 -24.45 -3.02 16.43
N GLU A 98 -25.27 -2.85 17.45
CA GLU A 98 -25.07 -1.89 18.55
C GLU A 98 -23.79 -2.14 19.35
N ASP A 99 -23.25 -3.36 19.32
CA ASP A 99 -21.98 -3.71 19.95
C ASP A 99 -20.76 -3.20 19.13
N TYR A 100 -20.99 -2.74 17.90
CA TYR A 100 -19.94 -2.33 16.95
C TYR A 100 -20.20 -0.91 16.42
N PRO A 101 -20.00 0.11 17.25
CA PRO A 101 -20.31 1.48 16.86
C PRO A 101 -19.40 1.98 15.71
N TYR A 102 -20.00 2.72 14.77
CA TYR A 102 -19.26 3.42 13.75
C TYR A 102 -18.45 4.57 14.39
N TYR A 103 -17.16 4.59 14.14
CA TYR A 103 -16.29 5.73 14.46
C TYR A 103 -16.13 6.58 13.20
N TYR A 104 -16.65 7.79 13.23
CA TYR A 104 -16.42 8.81 12.20
C TYR A 104 -15.33 9.76 12.67
#